data_c5e333eb79ab09febe6a3e81b2136b79
#
_entry.id   c5e333eb79ab09febe6a3e81b2136b79
#
_cell.length_a   1.000
_cell.length_b   1.000
_cell.length_c   1.000
_cell.angle_alpha   90.00
_cell.angle_beta   90.00
_cell.angle_gamma   90.00
#
_symmetry.space_group_name_H-M   'P 1'
#
loop_
_entity.id
_entity.type
_entity.pdbx_description
1 polymer ?
#
loop_
_entity_poly.entity_id
_entity_poly.type
_entity_poly.pdbx_seq_one_letter_code
_entity_poly.pdbx_strand_id
1 'polypeptide(L)'
;MKKKLLVFYFFLITLLQACGYEPIYSSKNYLFKIKDINYENNRINNQIVNSLRSISNKNAKNFINLDIKTRKNKNTISKDKSGDPLIFELTIFADIVINDKQKTFTGKQIYNNKKNKFELNEYEIELEKQITDNIINEIFIHLGRL
;
A
#
# COMPACT_ATOMS: atom_id res chain seq x y z
N MET A 1 50.60 17.72 3.20
CA MET A 1 49.71 16.54 3.50
C MET A 1 48.29 16.95 3.82
N LYS A 2 48.01 17.98 4.62
CA LYS A 2 46.63 18.39 5.03
C LYS A 2 45.70 18.79 3.85
N LYS A 3 46.23 19.48 2.81
CA LYS A 3 45.40 19.87 1.63
C LYS A 3 44.93 18.66 0.81
N LYS A 4 45.73 17.63 0.65
CA LYS A 4 45.35 16.39 -0.07
C LYS A 4 44.27 15.59 0.68
N LEU A 5 44.31 15.59 2.01
CA LEU A 5 43.35 14.97 2.87
C LEU A 5 41.98 15.70 2.78
N LEU A 6 41.98 17.02 2.68
CA LEU A 6 40.77 17.83 2.60
C LEU A 6 40.04 17.64 1.24
N VAL A 7 40.79 17.50 0.13
CA VAL A 7 40.25 17.19 -1.20
C VAL A 7 39.66 15.79 -1.21
N PHE A 8 40.30 14.81 -0.56
CA PHE A 8 39.76 13.44 -0.45
C PHE A 8 38.45 13.38 0.33
N TYR A 9 38.32 14.12 1.44
CA TYR A 9 37.10 14.22 2.23
C TYR A 9 35.97 14.91 1.43
N PHE A 10 36.28 15.96 0.67
CA PHE A 10 35.30 16.63 -0.18
C PHE A 10 34.78 15.71 -1.29
N PHE A 11 35.65 14.91 -1.89
CA PHE A 11 35.28 13.91 -2.90
C PHE A 11 34.42 12.78 -2.32
N LEU A 12 34.71 12.35 -1.09
CA LEU A 12 33.93 11.32 -0.40
C LEU A 12 32.50 11.80 -0.08
N ILE A 13 32.33 13.07 0.30
CA ILE A 13 31.00 13.66 0.59
C ILE A 13 30.15 13.78 -0.68
N THR A 14 30.76 14.09 -1.84
CA THR A 14 30.03 14.18 -3.12
C THR A 14 29.54 12.80 -3.61
N LEU A 15 30.23 11.72 -3.27
CA LEU A 15 29.80 10.36 -3.61
C LEU A 15 28.57 9.88 -2.81
N LEU A 16 28.34 10.44 -1.61
CA LEU A 16 27.19 10.08 -0.76
C LEU A 16 25.87 10.71 -1.22
N GLN A 17 25.90 11.68 -2.12
CA GLN A 17 24.69 12.35 -2.66
C GLN A 17 24.07 11.63 -3.87
N ALA A 18 24.69 10.55 -4.37
CA ALA A 18 24.25 9.85 -5.58
C ALA A 18 23.10 8.84 -5.37
N CYS A 19 22.59 8.67 -4.14
CA CYS A 19 21.35 7.90 -3.90
C CYS A 19 20.12 8.82 -4.10
N GLY A 20 19.88 9.22 -5.33
CA GLY A 20 18.59 9.76 -5.73
C GLY A 20 17.54 8.65 -5.71
N TYR A 21 16.92 8.40 -4.55
CA TYR A 21 15.70 7.60 -4.47
C TYR A 21 14.56 8.40 -5.11
N GLU A 22 14.34 8.22 -6.40
CA GLU A 22 13.07 8.63 -7.03
C GLU A 22 12.02 7.57 -6.72
N PRO A 23 10.97 7.90 -5.96
CA PRO A 23 9.87 6.98 -5.77
C PRO A 23 9.27 6.65 -7.14
N ILE A 24 9.23 5.36 -7.47
CA ILE A 24 8.82 4.80 -8.77
C ILE A 24 7.44 5.34 -9.25
N TYR A 25 6.68 5.94 -8.36
CA TYR A 25 5.33 6.46 -8.60
C TYR A 25 5.25 7.98 -8.73
N SER A 26 6.31 8.75 -8.45
CA SER A 26 6.25 10.22 -8.51
C SER A 26 6.28 10.79 -9.94
N SER A 27 6.73 10.01 -10.93
CA SER A 27 6.90 10.45 -12.33
C SER A 27 5.86 9.88 -13.31
N LYS A 28 4.94 9.00 -12.87
CA LYS A 28 3.87 8.54 -13.76
C LYS A 28 2.82 9.61 -13.89
N ASN A 29 2.85 10.37 -14.99
CA ASN A 29 1.75 11.22 -15.43
C ASN A 29 0.57 10.31 -15.79
N TYR A 30 -0.27 9.98 -14.80
CA TYR A 30 -1.52 9.29 -15.07
C TYR A 30 -2.38 10.14 -16.00
N LEU A 31 -2.85 9.54 -17.09
CA LEU A 31 -3.61 10.22 -18.14
C LEU A 31 -5.10 10.33 -17.83
N PHE A 32 -5.48 10.14 -16.57
CA PHE A 32 -6.87 10.18 -16.13
C PHE A 32 -7.08 11.13 -14.95
N LYS A 33 -8.31 11.63 -14.86
CA LYS A 33 -8.84 12.36 -13.70
C LYS A 33 -9.94 11.52 -13.07
N ILE A 34 -9.86 11.31 -11.76
CA ILE A 34 -10.92 10.66 -11.01
C ILE A 34 -12.05 11.67 -10.83
N LYS A 35 -13.24 11.35 -11.37
CA LYS A 35 -14.43 12.20 -11.29
C LYS A 35 -15.16 11.93 -9.98
N ASP A 36 -15.53 10.66 -9.76
CA ASP A 36 -16.28 10.22 -8.60
C ASP A 36 -15.67 8.96 -8.00
N ILE A 37 -15.69 8.87 -6.67
CA ILE A 37 -15.32 7.64 -5.93
C ILE A 37 -16.44 7.33 -4.96
N ASN A 38 -17.10 6.21 -5.18
CA ASN A 38 -18.09 5.66 -4.28
C ASN A 38 -17.44 4.60 -3.38
N TYR A 39 -17.56 4.71 -2.06
CA TYR A 39 -16.97 3.79 -1.12
C TYR A 39 -17.63 3.89 0.24
N GLU A 40 -17.59 2.80 1.02
CA GLU A 40 -17.98 2.78 2.42
C GLU A 40 -16.85 3.37 3.29
N ASN A 41 -17.20 4.23 4.24
CA ASN A 41 -16.23 4.87 5.13
C ASN A 41 -15.67 3.88 6.15
N ASN A 42 -14.51 3.30 5.85
CA ASN A 42 -13.71 2.49 6.76
C ASN A 42 -12.21 2.77 6.55
N ARG A 43 -11.37 2.31 7.47
CA ARG A 43 -9.93 2.61 7.46
C ARG A 43 -9.23 2.17 6.17
N ILE A 44 -9.50 0.95 5.69
CA ILE A 44 -8.89 0.39 4.48
C ILE A 44 -9.31 1.19 3.24
N ASN A 45 -10.62 1.42 3.08
CA ASN A 45 -11.15 2.20 1.96
C ASN A 45 -10.59 3.63 1.97
N ASN A 46 -10.54 4.28 3.13
CA ASN A 46 -9.99 5.63 3.25
C ASN A 46 -8.53 5.71 2.82
N GLN A 47 -7.71 4.71 3.19
CA GLN A 47 -6.31 4.63 2.79
C GLN A 47 -6.19 4.49 1.26
N ILE A 48 -6.97 3.59 0.65
CA ILE A 48 -7.02 3.38 -0.81
C ILE A 48 -7.47 4.67 -1.51
N VAL A 49 -8.58 5.27 -1.07
CA VAL A 49 -9.15 6.48 -1.69
C VAL A 49 -8.17 7.66 -1.62
N ASN A 50 -7.53 7.90 -0.47
CA ASN A 50 -6.56 8.97 -0.32
C ASN A 50 -5.36 8.77 -1.25
N SER A 51 -4.87 7.54 -1.39
CA SER A 51 -3.79 7.20 -2.30
C SER A 51 -4.20 7.38 -3.77
N LEU A 52 -5.41 6.97 -4.15
CA LEU A 52 -5.94 7.17 -5.51
C LEU A 52 -6.13 8.64 -5.86
N ARG A 53 -6.62 9.44 -4.92
CA ARG A 53 -6.76 10.89 -5.12
C ARG A 53 -5.41 11.58 -5.37
N SER A 54 -4.34 11.08 -4.75
CA SER A 54 -3.00 11.67 -4.92
C SER A 54 -2.44 11.50 -6.34
N ILE A 55 -2.86 10.47 -7.07
CA ILE A 55 -2.42 10.20 -8.46
C ILE A 55 -3.35 10.75 -9.52
N SER A 56 -4.50 11.30 -9.14
CA SER A 56 -5.48 11.88 -10.05
C SER A 56 -4.94 13.16 -10.72
N ASN A 57 -4.80 13.14 -12.03
CA ASN A 57 -4.30 14.31 -12.79
C ASN A 57 -5.45 15.28 -13.10
N LYS A 58 -5.41 16.46 -12.49
CA LYS A 58 -6.45 17.49 -12.66
C LYS A 58 -6.59 17.98 -14.12
N ASN A 59 -5.54 17.86 -14.91
CA ASN A 59 -5.47 18.34 -16.29
C ASN A 59 -5.77 17.24 -17.33
N ALA A 60 -5.99 16.00 -16.89
CA ALA A 60 -6.31 14.89 -17.79
C ALA A 60 -7.70 15.07 -18.42
N LYS A 61 -7.81 14.69 -19.69
CA LYS A 61 -9.08 14.72 -20.45
C LYS A 61 -9.93 13.48 -20.20
N ASN A 62 -9.30 12.37 -19.83
CA ASN A 62 -10.00 11.11 -19.55
C ASN A 62 -10.51 11.09 -18.10
N PHE A 63 -11.78 10.80 -17.92
CA PHE A 63 -12.41 10.69 -16.62
C PHE A 63 -12.66 9.23 -16.27
N ILE A 64 -12.45 8.88 -15.01
CA ILE A 64 -12.81 7.57 -14.48
C ILE A 64 -13.69 7.73 -13.25
N ASN A 65 -14.68 6.84 -13.13
CA ASN A 65 -15.49 6.65 -11.94
C ASN A 65 -15.04 5.36 -11.26
N LEU A 66 -15.02 5.37 -9.93
CA LEU A 66 -14.55 4.26 -9.11
C LEU A 66 -15.60 3.88 -8.08
N ASP A 67 -15.89 2.57 -7.96
CA ASP A 67 -16.54 1.98 -6.79
C ASP A 67 -15.54 1.09 -6.07
N ILE A 68 -15.43 1.26 -4.75
CA ILE A 68 -14.46 0.54 -3.92
C ILE A 68 -15.18 -0.16 -2.78
N LYS A 69 -15.03 -1.48 -2.72
CA LYS A 69 -15.51 -2.32 -1.62
C LYS A 69 -14.39 -3.17 -1.09
N THR A 70 -14.17 -3.15 0.23
CA THR A 70 -13.15 -3.99 0.85
C THR A 70 -13.76 -4.95 1.86
N ARG A 71 -13.14 -6.13 1.97
CA ARG A 71 -13.48 -7.15 2.96
C ARG A 71 -12.21 -7.63 3.64
N LYS A 72 -12.27 -7.79 4.95
CA LYS A 72 -11.17 -8.28 5.76
C LYS A 72 -11.55 -9.59 6.44
N ASN A 73 -10.73 -10.63 6.27
CA ASN A 73 -10.91 -11.93 6.92
C ASN A 73 -9.67 -12.24 7.77
N LYS A 74 -9.92 -12.75 8.97
CA LYS A 74 -8.90 -13.30 9.87
C LYS A 74 -9.21 -14.77 10.14
N ASN A 75 -8.32 -15.65 9.71
CA ASN A 75 -8.45 -17.10 9.88
C ASN A 75 -7.40 -17.63 10.84
N THR A 76 -7.75 -18.62 11.66
CA THR A 76 -6.79 -19.38 12.45
C THR A 76 -6.25 -20.53 11.59
N ILE A 77 -4.92 -20.51 11.31
CA ILE A 77 -4.26 -21.57 10.53
C ILE A 77 -3.81 -22.72 11.42
N SER A 78 -3.33 -22.41 12.62
CA SER A 78 -2.78 -23.42 13.55
C SER A 78 -3.22 -23.14 14.97
N LYS A 79 -3.42 -24.22 15.73
CA LYS A 79 -3.76 -24.21 17.16
C LYS A 79 -2.77 -25.07 17.94
N ASP A 80 -2.64 -24.77 19.23
CA ASP A 80 -1.87 -25.61 20.16
C ASP A 80 -2.68 -26.83 20.59
N LYS A 81 -2.08 -27.66 21.52
CA LYS A 81 -2.72 -28.84 22.03
C LYS A 81 -3.97 -28.56 22.88
N SER A 82 -4.11 -27.35 23.39
CA SER A 82 -5.26 -26.88 24.19
C SER A 82 -6.37 -26.29 23.31
N GLY A 83 -6.13 -26.14 22.00
CA GLY A 83 -7.05 -25.53 21.04
C GLY A 83 -6.90 -24.03 20.87
N ASP A 84 -5.92 -23.43 21.55
CA ASP A 84 -5.66 -22.00 21.43
C ASP A 84 -4.97 -21.64 20.10
N PRO A 85 -5.36 -20.54 19.45
CA PRO A 85 -4.73 -20.11 18.20
C PRO A 85 -3.24 -19.81 18.36
N LEU A 86 -2.40 -20.39 17.50
CA LEU A 86 -0.96 -20.12 17.41
C LEU A 86 -0.62 -19.23 16.22
N ILE A 87 -1.25 -19.47 15.07
CA ILE A 87 -0.95 -18.79 13.81
C ILE A 87 -2.24 -18.30 13.18
N PHE A 88 -2.24 -17.06 12.73
CA PHE A 88 -3.34 -16.45 12.01
C PHE A 88 -2.93 -16.10 10.55
N GLU A 89 -3.92 -16.04 9.68
CA GLU A 89 -3.83 -15.40 8.37
C GLU A 89 -4.79 -14.22 8.33
N LEU A 90 -4.27 -13.04 7.98
CA LEU A 90 -5.06 -11.87 7.66
C LEU A 90 -5.11 -11.73 6.15
N THR A 91 -6.31 -11.67 5.59
CA THR A 91 -6.56 -11.48 4.16
C THR A 91 -7.45 -10.26 3.95
N ILE A 92 -7.05 -9.39 3.03
CA ILE A 92 -7.83 -8.24 2.58
C ILE A 92 -8.16 -8.43 1.10
N PHE A 93 -9.41 -8.27 0.76
CA PHE A 93 -9.90 -8.20 -0.61
C PHE A 93 -10.35 -6.77 -0.90
N ALA A 94 -9.93 -6.24 -2.04
CA ALA A 94 -10.39 -4.95 -2.55
C ALA A 94 -11.02 -5.15 -3.93
N ASP A 95 -12.34 -5.05 -3.98
CA ASP A 95 -13.11 -5.08 -5.22
C ASP A 95 -13.19 -3.65 -5.75
N ILE A 96 -12.58 -3.39 -6.89
CA ILE A 96 -12.55 -2.09 -7.55
C ILE A 96 -13.29 -2.18 -8.87
N VAL A 97 -14.32 -1.34 -9.03
CA VAL A 97 -15.01 -1.15 -10.32
C VAL A 97 -14.49 0.12 -10.97
N ILE A 98 -13.99 0.03 -12.19
CA ILE A 98 -13.47 1.14 -12.99
C ILE A 98 -14.28 1.21 -14.28
N ASN A 99 -15.11 2.25 -14.44
CA ASN A 99 -15.97 2.40 -15.62
C ASN A 99 -16.69 1.07 -15.97
N ASP A 100 -17.39 0.49 -14.98
CA ASP A 100 -18.18 -0.75 -15.08
C ASP A 100 -17.37 -2.07 -15.22
N LYS A 101 -16.05 -2.00 -15.19
CA LYS A 101 -15.19 -3.19 -15.17
C LYS A 101 -14.68 -3.47 -13.75
N GLN A 102 -15.09 -4.61 -13.22
CA GLN A 102 -14.67 -5.03 -11.87
C GLN A 102 -13.34 -5.79 -11.90
N LYS A 103 -12.49 -5.50 -10.91
CA LYS A 103 -11.29 -6.25 -10.61
C LYS A 103 -11.11 -6.37 -9.11
N THR A 104 -10.76 -7.58 -8.65
CA THR A 104 -10.42 -7.87 -7.25
C THR A 104 -8.91 -7.89 -7.07
N PHE A 105 -8.43 -7.17 -6.08
CA PHE A 105 -7.06 -7.22 -5.59
C PHE A 105 -7.06 -7.90 -4.22
N THR A 106 -6.08 -8.75 -3.96
CA THR A 106 -6.02 -9.53 -2.73
C THR A 106 -4.64 -9.49 -2.13
N GLY A 107 -4.55 -9.10 -0.89
CA GLY A 107 -3.32 -9.17 -0.10
C GLY A 107 -3.52 -10.05 1.13
N LYS A 108 -2.49 -10.80 1.52
CA LYS A 108 -2.54 -11.65 2.71
C LYS A 108 -1.21 -11.71 3.44
N GLN A 109 -1.29 -11.93 4.75
CA GLN A 109 -0.13 -12.10 5.62
C GLN A 109 -0.42 -13.14 6.70
N ILE A 110 0.55 -14.01 6.93
CA ILE A 110 0.52 -15.00 8.01
C ILE A 110 1.38 -14.46 9.15
N TYR A 111 0.90 -14.62 10.40
CA TYR A 111 1.59 -14.12 11.57
C TYR A 111 1.27 -14.96 12.82
N ASN A 112 2.17 -14.89 13.78
CA ASN A 112 2.02 -15.60 15.04
C ASN A 112 1.10 -14.85 16.01
N ASN A 113 0.33 -15.60 16.80
CA ASN A 113 -0.41 -15.03 17.92
C ASN A 113 0.55 -14.44 18.95
N LYS A 114 0.10 -13.41 19.66
CA LYS A 114 0.81 -12.80 20.79
C LYS A 114 0.04 -13.04 22.07
N LYS A 115 0.76 -13.28 23.17
CA LYS A 115 0.14 -13.47 24.50
C LYS A 115 -0.59 -12.20 24.96
N ASN A 116 0.00 -11.04 24.72
CA ASN A 116 -0.60 -9.74 25.01
C ASN A 116 -1.58 -9.35 23.90
N LYS A 117 -2.86 -9.22 24.26
CA LYS A 117 -3.93 -8.89 23.30
C LYS A 117 -3.80 -7.45 22.75
N PHE A 118 -3.29 -6.52 23.54
CA PHE A 118 -3.04 -5.15 23.07
C PHE A 118 -1.94 -5.15 22.00
N GLU A 119 -0.81 -5.80 22.26
CA GLU A 119 0.27 -5.92 21.29
C GLU A 119 -0.15 -6.68 20.01
N LEU A 120 -1.04 -7.66 20.14
CA LEU A 120 -1.60 -8.35 19.00
C LEU A 120 -2.44 -7.41 18.14
N ASN A 121 -3.31 -6.61 18.76
CA ASN A 121 -4.16 -5.66 18.06
C ASN A 121 -3.33 -4.58 17.34
N GLU A 122 -2.34 -3.99 18.00
CA GLU A 122 -1.44 -2.99 17.39
C GLU A 122 -0.69 -3.59 16.18
N TYR A 123 -0.22 -4.83 16.34
CA TYR A 123 0.46 -5.53 15.26
C TYR A 123 -0.47 -5.82 14.07
N GLU A 124 -1.72 -6.22 14.33
CA GLU A 124 -2.73 -6.46 13.28
C GLU A 124 -3.11 -5.16 12.54
N ILE A 125 -3.14 -4.02 13.23
CA ILE A 125 -3.36 -2.71 12.62
C ILE A 125 -2.23 -2.38 11.65
N GLU A 126 -0.99 -2.61 12.04
CA GLU A 126 0.17 -2.36 11.18
C GLU A 126 0.21 -3.32 9.99
N LEU A 127 -0.09 -4.61 10.19
CA LEU A 127 -0.22 -5.58 9.10
C LEU A 127 -1.32 -5.19 8.10
N GLU A 128 -2.49 -4.77 8.60
CA GLU A 128 -3.58 -4.30 7.75
C GLU A 128 -3.13 -3.14 6.86
N LYS A 129 -2.37 -2.18 7.43
CA LYS A 129 -1.80 -1.06 6.68
C LYS A 129 -0.83 -1.55 5.60
N GLN A 130 0.12 -2.44 5.94
CA GLN A 130 1.09 -2.98 4.99
C GLN A 130 0.43 -3.76 3.85
N ILE A 131 -0.56 -4.61 4.15
CA ILE A 131 -1.33 -5.34 3.14
C ILE A 131 -2.07 -4.36 2.22
N THR A 132 -2.68 -3.31 2.80
CA THR A 132 -3.40 -2.29 2.04
C THR A 132 -2.45 -1.50 1.13
N ASP A 133 -1.24 -1.15 1.59
CA ASP A 133 -0.22 -0.47 0.77
C ASP A 133 0.21 -1.33 -0.43
N ASN A 134 0.36 -2.65 -0.24
CA ASN A 134 0.64 -3.58 -1.35
C ASN A 134 -0.51 -3.62 -2.36
N ILE A 135 -1.75 -3.69 -1.89
CA ILE A 135 -2.94 -3.64 -2.75
C ILE A 135 -3.00 -2.31 -3.53
N ILE A 136 -2.71 -1.16 -2.88
CA ILE A 136 -2.65 0.15 -3.53
C ILE A 136 -1.62 0.15 -4.67
N ASN A 137 -0.44 -0.43 -4.43
CA ASN A 137 0.59 -0.55 -5.46
C ASN A 137 0.12 -1.37 -6.67
N GLU A 138 -0.58 -2.48 -6.45
CA GLU A 138 -1.16 -3.28 -7.52
C GLU A 138 -2.24 -2.51 -8.29
N ILE A 139 -3.10 -1.75 -7.59
CA ILE A 139 -4.10 -0.87 -8.21
C ILE A 139 -3.41 0.17 -9.08
N PHE A 140 -2.34 0.82 -8.60
CA PHE A 140 -1.58 1.81 -9.37
C PHE A 140 -0.96 1.22 -10.63
N ILE A 141 -0.38 0.02 -10.53
CA ILE A 141 0.14 -0.70 -11.70
C ILE A 141 -0.98 -0.99 -12.70
N HIS A 142 -2.15 -1.39 -12.21
CA HIS A 142 -3.29 -1.67 -13.07
C HIS A 142 -3.81 -0.41 -13.79
N LEU A 143 -4.00 0.69 -13.04
CA LEU A 143 -4.46 1.96 -13.59
C LEU A 143 -3.45 2.58 -14.57
N GLY A 144 -2.16 2.35 -14.37
CA GLY A 144 -1.12 2.83 -15.28
C GLY A 144 -1.03 2.08 -16.63
N ARG A 145 -1.86 1.04 -16.81
CA ARG A 145 -1.97 0.25 -18.05
C ARG A 145 -3.25 0.53 -18.83
N LEU A 146 -4.16 1.35 -18.27
CA LEU A 146 -5.39 1.81 -18.93
C LEU A 146 -5.11 3.01 -19.83
#